data_7a72342f43e32d8102641fef56078916
#
_entry.id   7a72342f43e32d8102641fef56078916
#
_cell.length_a   1.000
_cell.length_b   1.000
_cell.length_c   1.000
_cell.angle_alpha   90.00
_cell.angle_beta   90.00
_cell.angle_gamma   90.00
#
_symmetry.space_group_name_H-M   'P 1'
#
loop_
_entity.id
_entity.type
_entity.pdbx_description
1 polymer ?
#
loop_
_entity_poly.entity_id
_entity_poly.type
_entity_poly.pdbx_seq_one_letter_code
_entity_poly.pdbx_strand_id
1 'polypeptide(L)'
;MTVQTLHHRFELANEANHPVITVNGCRICLDTGSPFTFKHPLGPDSLRIFGQESRLPEIPASRSQMEAGSEMLGFHFDVLLGMDVMAPLAWRLDWAAGTAEAAPTLPDEENTTWLPMPPSLGMAVSCPSCRVNEGQEVALFDTGAQLSYRIGTIPGTAREAGEAQDFNPQLGFFETTVWEDDLTIGGHTIPVRFGQLPRMGAVMLEAMGVSWLLGSDLLRAFRVTLDFPGRRLGLRPQEAS
;
A
#
# COMPACT_ATOMS: atom_id res chain seq x y z
N MET A 1 22.25 9.79 -27.22
CA MET A 1 21.67 8.63 -26.52
C MET A 1 20.23 8.98 -26.22
N THR A 2 19.30 8.37 -26.93
CA THR A 2 17.86 8.57 -26.68
C THR A 2 17.55 7.81 -25.38
N VAL A 3 17.26 8.53 -24.30
CA VAL A 3 16.72 7.94 -23.09
C VAL A 3 15.35 7.37 -23.49
N GLN A 4 15.28 6.07 -23.72
CA GLN A 4 13.99 5.39 -23.80
C GLN A 4 13.30 5.63 -22.45
N THR A 5 12.28 6.44 -22.45
CA THR A 5 11.43 6.65 -21.28
C THR A 5 10.77 5.32 -21.01
N LEU A 6 11.27 4.58 -20.02
CA LEU A 6 10.74 3.28 -19.62
C LEU A 6 9.37 3.55 -18.96
N HIS A 7 8.33 3.56 -19.76
CA HIS A 7 6.93 3.61 -19.30
C HIS A 7 6.37 2.19 -19.40
N HIS A 8 5.97 1.65 -18.28
CA HIS A 8 5.38 0.33 -18.17
C HIS A 8 3.92 0.44 -17.77
N ARG A 9 3.09 -0.36 -18.40
CA ARG A 9 1.68 -0.49 -18.07
C ARG A 9 1.38 -1.96 -17.79
N PHE A 10 0.65 -2.20 -16.72
CA PHE A 10 0.27 -3.51 -16.24
C PHE A 10 -1.25 -3.60 -16.07
N GLU A 11 -1.79 -4.79 -16.20
CA GLU A 11 -3.09 -5.13 -15.66
C GLU A 11 -3.01 -5.11 -14.12
N LEU A 12 -3.94 -4.43 -13.47
CA LEU A 12 -4.03 -4.30 -12.03
C LEU A 12 -5.29 -4.99 -11.55
N ALA A 13 -5.13 -6.04 -10.76
CA ALA A 13 -6.21 -6.70 -10.07
C ALA A 13 -6.33 -6.20 -8.62
N ASN A 14 -7.58 -6.16 -8.14
CA ASN A 14 -7.87 -6.06 -6.71
C ASN A 14 -8.13 -7.47 -6.19
N GLU A 15 -7.18 -8.02 -5.44
CA GLU A 15 -7.30 -9.35 -4.88
C GLU A 15 -7.32 -9.28 -3.36
N ALA A 16 -8.45 -9.57 -2.75
CA ALA A 16 -8.67 -9.44 -1.30
C ALA A 16 -8.15 -8.10 -0.75
N ASN A 17 -8.44 -7.00 -1.45
CA ASN A 17 -7.97 -5.63 -1.17
C ASN A 17 -6.46 -5.39 -1.32
N HIS A 18 -5.76 -6.22 -2.08
CA HIS A 18 -4.36 -5.99 -2.41
C HIS A 18 -4.21 -5.63 -3.90
N PRO A 19 -3.37 -4.63 -4.24
CA PRO A 19 -3.05 -4.30 -5.62
C PRO A 19 -2.05 -5.32 -6.18
N VAL A 20 -2.52 -6.11 -7.15
CA VAL A 20 -1.72 -7.17 -7.78
C VAL A 20 -1.54 -6.88 -9.26
N ILE A 21 -0.31 -6.92 -9.72
CA ILE A 21 0.03 -6.91 -11.15
C ILE A 21 0.55 -8.29 -11.58
N THR A 22 0.39 -8.62 -12.86
CA THR A 22 0.95 -9.85 -13.42
C THR A 22 2.06 -9.53 -14.40
N VAL A 23 3.24 -10.09 -14.17
CA VAL A 23 4.41 -9.94 -15.04
C VAL A 23 4.96 -11.33 -15.38
N ASN A 24 4.95 -11.70 -16.66
CA ASN A 24 5.41 -13.01 -17.13
C ASN A 24 4.76 -14.20 -16.41
N GLY A 25 3.49 -14.08 -16.05
CA GLY A 25 2.75 -15.11 -15.31
C GLY A 25 3.00 -15.11 -13.79
N CYS A 26 3.87 -14.25 -13.29
CA CYS A 26 4.16 -14.07 -11.87
C CYS A 26 3.19 -13.03 -11.29
N ARG A 27 2.52 -13.36 -10.18
CA ARG A 27 1.60 -12.48 -9.45
C ARG A 27 2.36 -11.67 -8.43
N ILE A 28 2.36 -10.37 -8.59
CA ILE A 28 3.17 -9.43 -7.82
C ILE A 28 2.26 -8.52 -7.02
N CYS A 29 2.29 -8.65 -5.69
CA CYS A 29 1.64 -7.73 -4.77
C CYS A 29 2.49 -6.46 -4.64
N LEU A 30 1.89 -5.29 -4.85
CA LEU A 30 2.55 -3.99 -4.65
C LEU A 30 2.40 -3.58 -3.19
N ASP A 31 3.52 -3.48 -2.47
CA ASP A 31 3.53 -3.24 -1.03
C ASP A 31 4.45 -2.07 -0.66
N THR A 32 3.85 -0.88 -0.48
CA THR A 32 4.58 0.31 -0.04
C THR A 32 4.95 0.27 1.45
N GLY A 33 4.38 -0.64 2.22
CA GLY A 33 4.73 -0.90 3.62
C GLY A 33 6.02 -1.70 3.76
N SER A 34 6.38 -2.47 2.74
CA SER A 34 7.60 -3.27 2.75
C SER A 34 8.81 -2.47 2.26
N PRO A 35 9.92 -2.37 3.04
CA PRO A 35 11.15 -1.73 2.58
C PRO A 35 11.85 -2.51 1.47
N PHE A 36 11.63 -3.81 1.39
CA PHE A 36 12.32 -4.72 0.46
C PHE A 36 11.36 -5.58 -0.32
N THR A 37 11.79 -5.97 -1.51
CA THR A 37 11.10 -6.93 -2.36
C THR A 37 11.46 -8.35 -1.94
N PHE A 38 10.44 -9.20 -1.76
CA PHE A 38 10.58 -10.58 -1.32
C PHE A 38 9.84 -11.53 -2.25
N LYS A 39 10.33 -12.77 -2.37
CA LYS A 39 9.55 -13.86 -2.95
C LYS A 39 8.73 -14.58 -1.86
N HIS A 40 7.55 -15.04 -2.24
CA HIS A 40 6.86 -16.09 -1.49
C HIS A 40 7.70 -17.37 -1.48
N PRO A 41 7.66 -18.22 -0.45
CA PRO A 41 8.44 -19.47 -0.42
C PRO A 41 8.23 -20.39 -1.64
N LEU A 42 7.11 -20.26 -2.34
CA LEU A 42 6.80 -20.96 -3.60
C LEU A 42 7.03 -20.10 -4.86
N GLY A 43 7.42 -18.84 -4.68
CA GLY A 43 7.68 -17.91 -5.77
C GLY A 43 9.01 -18.14 -6.47
N PRO A 44 9.26 -17.45 -7.59
CA PRO A 44 10.49 -17.60 -8.38
C PRO A 44 11.71 -17.06 -7.64
N ASP A 45 12.90 -17.63 -7.90
CA ASP A 45 14.15 -17.16 -7.30
C ASP A 45 14.64 -15.82 -7.86
N SER A 46 14.16 -15.45 -9.04
CA SER A 46 14.47 -14.16 -9.67
C SER A 46 13.24 -13.57 -10.36
N LEU A 47 13.19 -12.26 -10.44
CA LEU A 47 12.18 -11.52 -11.17
C LEU A 47 12.82 -10.60 -12.19
N ARG A 48 12.34 -10.65 -13.43
CA ARG A 48 12.68 -9.66 -14.45
C ARG A 48 11.58 -8.62 -14.56
N ILE A 49 11.82 -7.43 -14.03
CA ILE A 49 10.92 -6.29 -14.11
C ILE A 49 11.70 -5.04 -14.52
N PHE A 50 11.10 -4.13 -15.27
CA PHE A 50 11.74 -2.91 -15.80
C PHE A 50 13.03 -3.16 -16.60
N GLY A 51 13.14 -4.33 -17.27
CA GLY A 51 14.33 -4.71 -18.04
C GLY A 51 15.51 -5.20 -17.20
N GLN A 52 15.38 -5.22 -15.89
CA GLN A 52 16.40 -5.71 -14.97
C GLN A 52 15.95 -7.04 -14.35
N GLU A 53 16.91 -7.95 -14.16
CA GLU A 53 16.68 -9.19 -13.46
C GLU A 53 17.34 -9.11 -12.07
N SER A 54 16.54 -9.37 -11.04
CA SER A 54 16.99 -9.34 -9.66
C SER A 54 16.70 -10.67 -8.99
N ARG A 55 17.67 -11.17 -8.23
CA ARG A 55 17.46 -12.31 -7.35
C ARG A 55 16.65 -11.87 -6.14
N LEU A 56 15.64 -12.66 -5.77
CA LEU A 56 14.70 -12.32 -4.71
C LEU A 56 15.04 -13.08 -3.43
N PRO A 57 15.21 -12.39 -2.28
CA PRO A 57 15.24 -13.04 -0.98
C PRO A 57 13.86 -13.60 -0.63
N GLU A 58 13.81 -14.65 0.18
CA GLU A 58 12.55 -15.13 0.73
C GLU A 58 11.99 -14.13 1.76
N ILE A 59 10.65 -14.05 1.81
CA ILE A 59 9.96 -13.27 2.85
C ILE A 59 10.33 -13.83 4.23
N PRO A 60 10.58 -12.98 5.25
CA PRO A 60 11.03 -13.42 6.58
C PRO A 60 9.88 -14.03 7.41
N ALA A 61 9.25 -15.06 6.87
CA ALA A 61 8.21 -15.86 7.51
C ALA A 61 8.34 -17.31 7.06
N SER A 62 7.93 -18.26 7.89
CA SER A 62 7.98 -19.67 7.50
C SER A 62 6.98 -19.96 6.35
N ARG A 63 7.28 -20.96 5.54
CA ARG A 63 6.40 -21.39 4.46
C ARG A 63 4.99 -21.70 4.97
N SER A 64 4.85 -22.39 6.08
CA SER A 64 3.55 -22.73 6.67
C SER A 64 2.77 -21.50 7.14
N GLN A 65 3.45 -20.48 7.65
CA GLN A 65 2.80 -19.21 8.01
C GLN A 65 2.31 -18.47 6.77
N MET A 66 3.10 -18.44 5.70
CA MET A 66 2.71 -17.79 4.44
C MET A 66 1.56 -18.51 3.75
N GLU A 67 1.57 -19.86 3.72
CA GLU A 67 0.46 -20.65 3.16
C GLU A 67 -0.83 -20.43 3.98
N ALA A 68 -0.76 -20.49 5.31
CA ALA A 68 -1.91 -20.23 6.17
C ALA A 68 -2.42 -18.78 6.06
N GLY A 69 -1.51 -17.80 5.97
CA GLY A 69 -1.87 -16.40 5.72
C GLY A 69 -2.59 -16.22 4.39
N SER A 70 -2.07 -16.81 3.32
CA SER A 70 -2.68 -16.77 1.99
C SER A 70 -4.07 -17.42 1.98
N GLU A 71 -4.24 -18.55 2.67
CA GLU A 71 -5.53 -19.24 2.79
C GLU A 71 -6.55 -18.38 3.56
N MET A 72 -6.15 -17.80 4.70
CA MET A 72 -7.01 -16.95 5.51
C MET A 72 -7.45 -15.69 4.76
N LEU A 73 -6.51 -15.03 4.06
CA LEU A 73 -6.79 -13.81 3.30
C LEU A 73 -7.54 -14.09 1.98
N GLY A 74 -7.62 -15.36 1.54
CA GLY A 74 -8.14 -15.72 0.23
C GLY A 74 -7.31 -15.16 -0.94
N PHE A 75 -6.02 -14.94 -0.71
CA PHE A 75 -5.13 -14.24 -1.60
C PHE A 75 -3.77 -14.92 -1.67
N HIS A 76 -3.27 -15.12 -2.88
CA HIS A 76 -1.94 -15.69 -3.12
C HIS A 76 -1.14 -14.81 -4.06
N PHE A 77 0.15 -14.61 -3.76
CA PHE A 77 1.10 -13.89 -4.59
C PHE A 77 2.42 -14.67 -4.67
N ASP A 78 3.17 -14.43 -5.73
CA ASP A 78 4.50 -15.03 -5.95
C ASP A 78 5.61 -14.12 -5.42
N VAL A 79 5.42 -12.80 -5.56
CA VAL A 79 6.37 -11.77 -5.17
C VAL A 79 5.63 -10.62 -4.49
N LEU A 80 6.22 -10.14 -3.40
CA LEU A 80 5.87 -8.88 -2.75
C LEU A 80 6.87 -7.83 -3.22
N LEU A 81 6.42 -6.83 -3.97
CA LEU A 81 7.25 -5.77 -4.52
C LEU A 81 7.31 -4.60 -3.53
N GLY A 82 8.47 -4.40 -2.93
CA GLY A 82 8.71 -3.38 -1.92
C GLY A 82 9.29 -2.08 -2.46
N MET A 83 9.60 -1.19 -1.53
CA MET A 83 10.04 0.17 -1.81
C MET A 83 11.44 0.25 -2.43
N ASP A 84 12.30 -0.77 -2.26
CA ASP A 84 13.59 -0.89 -2.93
C ASP A 84 13.46 -0.89 -4.47
N VAL A 85 12.34 -1.41 -4.98
CA VAL A 85 12.03 -1.41 -6.42
C VAL A 85 11.05 -0.30 -6.80
N MET A 86 10.11 0.04 -5.91
CA MET A 86 9.06 1.03 -6.23
C MET A 86 9.57 2.48 -6.16
N ALA A 87 10.42 2.82 -5.17
CA ALA A 87 10.80 4.20 -4.88
C ALA A 87 11.57 4.96 -6.00
N PRO A 88 12.30 4.32 -6.91
CA PRO A 88 12.91 5.02 -8.04
C PRO A 88 11.92 5.51 -9.11
N LEU A 89 10.66 5.09 -9.05
CA LEU A 89 9.64 5.33 -10.07
C LEU A 89 8.44 6.08 -9.52
N ALA A 90 7.71 6.75 -10.40
CA ALA A 90 6.35 7.18 -10.15
C ALA A 90 5.40 6.04 -10.56
N TRP A 91 4.39 5.76 -9.72
CA TRP A 91 3.37 4.74 -9.94
C TRP A 91 1.99 5.38 -9.99
N ARG A 92 1.17 4.94 -10.92
CA ARG A 92 -0.26 5.29 -10.98
C ARG A 92 -1.08 4.01 -10.89
N LEU A 93 -1.93 3.93 -9.87
CA LEU A 93 -2.78 2.78 -9.59
C LEU A 93 -4.24 3.20 -9.78
N ASP A 94 -4.94 2.52 -10.66
CA ASP A 94 -6.35 2.75 -10.98
C ASP A 94 -7.11 1.43 -10.91
N TRP A 95 -7.77 1.19 -9.78
CA TRP A 95 -8.57 -0.01 -9.60
C TRP A 95 -9.82 -0.03 -10.47
N ALA A 96 -10.47 1.10 -10.69
CA ALA A 96 -11.67 1.16 -11.51
C ALA A 96 -11.36 0.81 -12.98
N ALA A 97 -10.22 1.26 -13.48
CA ALA A 97 -9.76 0.93 -14.82
C ALA A 97 -8.97 -0.39 -14.90
N GLY A 98 -8.64 -1.02 -13.77
CA GLY A 98 -7.83 -2.24 -13.73
C GLY A 98 -6.42 -2.03 -14.28
N THR A 99 -5.80 -0.85 -14.04
CA THR A 99 -4.49 -0.54 -14.62
C THR A 99 -3.50 0.01 -13.60
N ALA A 100 -2.24 -0.41 -13.73
CA ALA A 100 -1.10 0.21 -13.06
C ALA A 100 -0.10 0.70 -14.09
N GLU A 101 0.47 1.86 -13.85
CA GLU A 101 1.53 2.45 -14.68
C GLU A 101 2.76 2.74 -13.81
N ALA A 102 3.94 2.52 -14.35
CA ALA A 102 5.21 2.84 -13.69
C ALA A 102 6.20 3.47 -14.68
N ALA A 103 6.78 4.60 -14.29
CA ALA A 103 7.77 5.32 -15.10
C ALA A 103 8.66 6.18 -14.19
N PRO A 104 9.86 6.62 -14.63
CA PRO A 104 10.65 7.60 -13.89
C PRO A 104 9.87 8.90 -13.59
N THR A 105 8.98 9.27 -14.48
CA THR A 105 8.01 10.38 -14.32
C THR A 105 6.72 10.02 -15.03
N LEU A 106 5.58 10.40 -14.44
CA LEU A 106 4.26 10.30 -15.07
C LEU A 106 3.71 11.71 -15.29
N PRO A 107 2.98 11.94 -16.39
CA PRO A 107 2.34 13.22 -16.60
C PRO A 107 1.28 13.48 -15.53
N ASP A 108 1.15 14.75 -15.13
CA ASP A 108 0.06 15.15 -14.24
C ASP A 108 -1.28 14.99 -14.98
N GLU A 109 -2.29 14.55 -14.25
CA GLU A 109 -3.65 14.43 -14.76
C GLU A 109 -4.52 15.57 -14.21
N GLU A 110 -5.47 16.00 -15.01
CA GLU A 110 -6.49 16.96 -14.57
C GLU A 110 -7.30 16.41 -13.38
N ASN A 111 -7.77 17.31 -12.54
CA ASN A 111 -8.56 16.98 -11.34
C ASN A 111 -7.81 16.10 -10.31
N THR A 112 -6.48 16.13 -10.33
CA THR A 112 -5.66 15.46 -9.32
C THR A 112 -5.30 16.44 -8.21
N THR A 113 -5.66 16.10 -6.97
CA THR A 113 -5.19 16.81 -5.79
C THR A 113 -3.82 16.27 -5.40
N TRP A 114 -2.81 17.12 -5.37
CA TRP A 114 -1.46 16.74 -5.00
C TRP A 114 -1.16 17.07 -3.55
N LEU A 115 -0.73 16.06 -2.80
CA LEU A 115 -0.27 16.17 -1.42
C LEU A 115 1.23 15.98 -1.33
N PRO A 116 1.95 16.75 -0.50
CA PRO A 116 3.36 16.48 -0.26
C PRO A 116 3.53 15.15 0.46
N MET A 117 4.53 14.37 0.04
CA MET A 117 5.04 13.21 0.76
C MET A 117 6.35 13.64 1.45
N PRO A 118 6.34 14.04 2.71
CA PRO A 118 7.58 14.33 3.42
C PRO A 118 8.49 13.10 3.40
N PRO A 119 9.81 13.29 3.52
CA PRO A 119 10.75 12.17 3.59
C PRO A 119 10.35 11.26 4.73
N SER A 120 10.55 9.95 4.55
CA SER A 120 10.18 8.92 5.52
C SER A 120 10.67 9.28 6.93
N LEU A 121 9.84 9.02 7.93
CA LEU A 121 10.04 9.38 9.34
C LEU A 121 11.17 8.57 10.02
N GLY A 122 12.12 8.05 9.25
CA GLY A 122 13.26 7.29 9.71
C GLY A 122 13.57 6.10 8.82
N MET A 123 14.73 5.47 9.02
CA MET A 123 15.19 4.34 8.18
C MET A 123 14.33 3.07 8.28
N ALA A 124 13.42 3.00 9.24
CA ALA A 124 12.62 1.79 9.48
C ALA A 124 11.26 1.79 8.78
N VAL A 125 10.81 2.93 8.23
CA VAL A 125 9.51 3.05 7.58
C VAL A 125 9.68 3.61 6.18
N SER A 126 9.43 2.78 5.20
CA SER A 126 9.49 3.11 3.78
C SER A 126 8.16 3.64 3.22
N CYS A 127 7.07 3.47 3.94
CA CYS A 127 5.73 3.91 3.52
C CYS A 127 5.70 5.38 3.15
N PRO A 128 5.05 5.75 2.05
CA PRO A 128 4.74 7.14 1.76
C PRO A 128 3.84 7.71 2.85
N SER A 129 4.13 8.94 3.28
CA SER A 129 3.34 9.63 4.30
C SER A 129 2.64 10.86 3.73
N CYS A 130 1.48 11.19 4.30
CA CYS A 130 0.74 12.41 3.98
C CYS A 130 0.03 12.96 5.22
N ARG A 131 -0.56 14.14 5.08
CA ARG A 131 -1.39 14.73 6.12
C ARG A 131 -2.87 14.46 5.84
N VAL A 132 -3.60 14.13 6.89
CA VAL A 132 -5.05 13.89 6.87
C VAL A 132 -5.75 14.74 7.94
N ASN A 133 -7.08 14.76 7.93
CA ASN A 133 -7.90 15.50 8.87
C ASN A 133 -7.45 16.97 8.99
N GLU A 134 -7.53 17.70 7.87
CA GLU A 134 -7.12 19.12 7.77
C GLU A 134 -5.65 19.36 8.15
N GLY A 135 -4.80 18.38 7.95
CA GLY A 135 -3.37 18.48 8.24
C GLY A 135 -3.00 18.23 9.70
N GLN A 136 -3.95 17.86 10.55
CA GLN A 136 -3.71 17.65 11.98
C GLN A 136 -3.01 16.33 12.27
N GLU A 137 -3.21 15.31 11.42
CA GLU A 137 -2.72 13.95 11.64
C GLU A 137 -1.80 13.48 10.52
N VAL A 138 -0.88 12.58 10.86
CA VAL A 138 0.02 11.92 9.91
C VAL A 138 -0.54 10.55 9.57
N ALA A 139 -0.66 10.28 8.27
CA ALA A 139 -1.01 8.98 7.75
C ALA A 139 0.16 8.39 6.94
N LEU A 140 0.40 7.09 7.08
CA LEU A 140 1.19 6.30 6.15
C LEU A 140 0.25 5.61 5.17
N PHE A 141 0.64 5.49 3.91
CA PHE A 141 -0.12 4.75 2.92
C PHE A 141 0.59 3.43 2.59
N ASP A 142 -0.01 2.33 3.03
CA ASP A 142 0.48 0.97 2.90
C ASP A 142 -0.42 0.18 1.95
N THR A 143 0.03 0.00 0.72
CA THR A 143 -0.74 -0.77 -0.28
C THR A 143 -0.77 -2.27 -0.01
N GLY A 144 0.12 -2.77 0.85
CA GLY A 144 0.14 -4.15 1.32
C GLY A 144 -0.85 -4.44 2.46
N ALA A 145 -1.46 -3.40 3.06
CA ALA A 145 -2.46 -3.55 4.10
C ALA A 145 -3.87 -3.63 3.50
N GLN A 146 -4.57 -4.75 3.72
CA GLN A 146 -5.96 -4.94 3.24
C GLN A 146 -6.97 -4.05 3.98
N LEU A 147 -6.69 -3.70 5.23
CA LEU A 147 -7.49 -2.88 6.13
C LEU A 147 -6.66 -1.67 6.56
N SER A 148 -7.31 -0.53 6.74
CA SER A 148 -6.66 0.61 7.38
C SER A 148 -6.54 0.39 8.88
N TYR A 149 -5.64 1.13 9.56
CA TYR A 149 -5.45 1.00 11.01
C TYR A 149 -5.34 2.37 11.67
N ARG A 150 -6.07 2.54 12.76
CA ARG A 150 -5.91 3.68 13.66
C ARG A 150 -4.79 3.38 14.65
N ILE A 151 -3.85 4.31 14.77
CA ILE A 151 -2.78 4.28 15.77
C ILE A 151 -3.21 5.18 16.93
N GLY A 152 -3.22 4.62 18.13
CA GLY A 152 -3.66 5.31 19.34
C GLY A 152 -5.17 5.19 19.59
N THR A 153 -5.80 6.30 20.03
CA THR A 153 -7.19 6.29 20.46
C THR A 153 -8.18 6.25 19.29
N ILE A 154 -9.22 5.44 19.41
CA ILE A 154 -10.33 5.42 18.45
C ILE A 154 -11.10 6.75 18.56
N PRO A 155 -11.41 7.42 17.42
CA PRO A 155 -12.22 8.63 17.41
C PRO A 155 -13.60 8.38 18.02
N GLY A 156 -14.12 9.35 18.78
CA GLY A 156 -15.46 9.24 19.38
C GLY A 156 -16.61 9.27 18.37
N THR A 157 -16.33 9.61 17.12
CA THR A 157 -17.27 9.57 15.98
C THR A 157 -17.35 8.20 15.33
N ALA A 158 -16.34 7.35 15.54
CA ALA A 158 -16.24 6.05 14.91
C ALA A 158 -17.32 5.09 15.40
N ARG A 159 -17.89 4.33 14.48
CA ARG A 159 -18.92 3.32 14.72
C ARG A 159 -18.32 1.93 14.58
N GLU A 160 -18.56 1.07 15.55
CA GLU A 160 -18.16 -0.34 15.48
C GLU A 160 -18.91 -1.05 14.34
N ALA A 161 -18.15 -1.81 13.53
CA ALA A 161 -18.62 -2.45 12.30
C ALA A 161 -18.27 -3.95 12.23
N GLY A 162 -17.95 -4.55 13.37
CA GLY A 162 -17.66 -5.99 13.48
C GLY A 162 -16.21 -6.30 13.81
N GLU A 163 -15.75 -7.47 13.37
CA GLU A 163 -14.40 -7.97 13.61
C GLU A 163 -13.75 -8.39 12.29
N ALA A 164 -12.43 -8.36 12.23
CA ALA A 164 -11.64 -8.87 11.13
C ALA A 164 -10.43 -9.64 11.64
N GLN A 165 -10.05 -10.65 10.88
CA GLN A 165 -8.75 -11.32 11.02
C GLN A 165 -7.79 -10.74 9.99
N ASP A 166 -6.55 -10.57 10.37
CA ASP A 166 -5.49 -10.11 9.48
C ASP A 166 -4.18 -10.86 9.75
N PHE A 167 -3.29 -10.80 8.79
CA PHE A 167 -1.99 -11.43 8.84
C PHE A 167 -0.90 -10.46 8.40
N ASN A 168 0.11 -10.33 9.23
CA ASN A 168 1.33 -9.62 8.85
C ASN A 168 2.53 -10.55 9.08
N PRO A 169 3.47 -10.69 8.13
CA PRO A 169 4.60 -11.61 8.28
C PRO A 169 5.45 -11.41 9.54
N GLN A 170 5.47 -10.20 10.09
CA GLN A 170 6.23 -9.87 11.31
C GLN A 170 5.40 -10.01 12.59
N LEU A 171 4.10 -9.72 12.53
CA LEU A 171 3.20 -9.75 13.69
C LEU A 171 2.49 -11.11 13.84
N GLY A 172 2.45 -11.90 12.75
CA GLY A 172 1.66 -13.13 12.67
C GLY A 172 0.17 -12.84 12.45
N PHE A 173 -0.66 -13.81 12.84
CA PHE A 173 -2.12 -13.69 12.79
C PHE A 173 -2.62 -12.86 13.97
N PHE A 174 -3.60 -12.01 13.72
CA PHE A 174 -4.27 -11.25 14.77
C PHE A 174 -5.72 -10.93 14.40
N GLU A 175 -6.51 -10.64 15.41
CA GLU A 175 -7.89 -10.18 15.27
C GLU A 175 -7.99 -8.73 15.72
N THR A 176 -8.88 -8.00 15.10
CA THR A 176 -9.16 -6.60 15.46
C THR A 176 -10.63 -6.29 15.33
N THR A 177 -11.16 -5.50 16.27
CA THR A 177 -12.45 -4.84 16.07
C THR A 177 -12.34 -3.87 14.90
N VAL A 178 -13.32 -3.91 14.02
CA VAL A 178 -13.42 -3.00 12.86
C VAL A 178 -14.34 -1.85 13.19
N TRP A 179 -13.90 -0.66 12.84
CA TRP A 179 -14.61 0.59 12.99
C TRP A 179 -14.83 1.25 11.63
N GLU A 180 -15.83 2.08 11.53
CA GLU A 180 -16.12 2.94 10.39
C GLU A 180 -16.16 4.39 10.85
N ASP A 181 -15.51 5.28 10.10
CA ASP A 181 -15.53 6.72 10.31
C ASP A 181 -15.23 7.44 8.98
N ASP A 182 -15.41 8.75 8.97
CA ASP A 182 -15.02 9.60 7.85
C ASP A 182 -13.58 10.10 8.03
N LEU A 183 -12.79 10.04 6.96
CA LEU A 183 -11.43 10.57 6.90
C LEU A 183 -11.35 11.66 5.84
N THR A 184 -10.76 12.81 6.19
CA THR A 184 -10.50 13.88 5.23
C THR A 184 -9.06 13.83 4.75
N ILE A 185 -8.86 13.70 3.44
CA ILE A 185 -7.55 13.68 2.79
C ILE A 185 -7.59 14.53 1.51
N GLY A 186 -6.70 15.51 1.41
CA GLY A 186 -6.62 16.38 0.25
C GLY A 186 -7.90 17.18 -0.04
N GLY A 187 -8.68 17.51 1.00
CA GLY A 187 -9.97 18.17 0.85
C GLY A 187 -11.13 17.25 0.46
N HIS A 188 -10.89 15.95 0.34
CA HIS A 188 -11.92 14.94 0.09
C HIS A 188 -12.24 14.20 1.37
N THR A 189 -13.51 14.02 1.68
CA THR A 189 -13.98 13.19 2.81
C THR A 189 -14.39 11.84 2.24
N ILE A 190 -13.81 10.77 2.77
CA ILE A 190 -14.07 9.40 2.37
C ILE A 190 -14.42 8.54 3.59
N PRO A 191 -15.34 7.57 3.45
CA PRO A 191 -15.55 6.57 4.47
C PRO A 191 -14.35 5.64 4.52
N VAL A 192 -13.87 5.35 5.72
CA VAL A 192 -12.79 4.37 5.94
C VAL A 192 -13.23 3.30 6.93
N ARG A 193 -12.83 2.07 6.65
CA ARG A 193 -12.94 0.96 7.58
C ARG A 193 -11.55 0.69 8.15
N PHE A 194 -11.46 0.59 9.46
CA PHE A 194 -10.17 0.46 10.11
C PHE A 194 -10.21 -0.40 11.37
N GLY A 195 -9.08 -1.04 11.64
CA GLY A 195 -8.82 -1.76 12.88
C GLY A 195 -7.84 -1.04 13.79
N GLN A 196 -7.34 -1.78 14.77
CA GLN A 196 -6.19 -1.39 15.59
C GLN A 196 -5.11 -2.44 15.43
N LEU A 197 -3.86 -2.00 15.21
CA LEU A 197 -2.72 -2.90 15.18
C LEU A 197 -2.46 -3.50 16.56
N PRO A 198 -1.93 -4.73 16.65
CA PRO A 198 -1.35 -5.24 17.87
C PRO A 198 -0.34 -4.25 18.45
N ARG A 199 -0.30 -4.15 19.80
CA ARG A 199 0.52 -3.15 20.49
C ARG A 199 1.97 -3.11 19.99
N MET A 200 2.54 -4.24 19.66
CA MET A 200 3.92 -4.32 19.17
C MET A 200 4.12 -3.57 17.84
N GLY A 201 3.15 -3.64 16.92
CA GLY A 201 3.19 -2.89 15.66
C GLY A 201 2.84 -1.40 15.85
N ALA A 202 1.91 -1.10 16.76
CA ALA A 202 1.42 0.27 16.98
C ALA A 202 2.46 1.17 17.66
N VAL A 203 3.21 0.67 18.65
CA VAL A 203 4.16 1.48 19.47
C VAL A 203 5.21 2.20 18.63
N MET A 204 5.77 1.54 17.62
CA MET A 204 6.77 2.18 16.76
C MET A 204 6.16 3.32 15.95
N LEU A 205 4.98 3.13 15.38
CA LEU A 205 4.28 4.13 14.59
C LEU A 205 3.82 5.31 15.46
N GLU A 206 3.35 5.01 16.66
CA GLU A 206 2.95 6.02 17.66
C GLU A 206 4.15 6.90 18.06
N ALA A 207 5.30 6.30 18.33
CA ALA A 207 6.54 7.01 18.66
C ALA A 207 7.03 7.92 17.52
N MET A 208 6.62 7.63 16.27
CA MET A 208 6.90 8.46 15.09
C MET A 208 5.83 9.52 14.83
N GLY A 209 4.82 9.63 15.69
CA GLY A 209 3.72 10.58 15.52
C GLY A 209 2.74 10.20 14.41
N VAL A 210 2.73 8.95 13.99
CA VAL A 210 1.77 8.41 13.01
C VAL A 210 0.45 8.16 13.69
N SER A 211 -0.64 8.62 13.08
CA SER A 211 -2.01 8.45 13.57
C SER A 211 -2.79 7.42 12.77
N TRP A 212 -2.40 7.19 11.52
CA TRP A 212 -3.07 6.29 10.59
C TRP A 212 -2.08 5.46 9.76
N LEU A 213 -2.39 4.20 9.58
CA LEU A 213 -1.90 3.39 8.49
C LEU A 213 -3.08 3.20 7.53
N LEU A 214 -3.05 3.86 6.38
CA LEU A 214 -4.09 3.74 5.38
C LEU A 214 -3.77 2.55 4.48
N GLY A 215 -4.69 1.62 4.43
CA GLY A 215 -4.61 0.46 3.56
C GLY A 215 -5.12 0.74 2.15
N SER A 216 -5.34 -0.32 1.42
CA SER A 216 -5.78 -0.27 0.02
C SER A 216 -7.18 0.32 -0.19
N ASP A 217 -7.96 0.59 0.87
CA ASP A 217 -9.26 1.27 0.75
C ASP A 217 -9.13 2.64 0.05
N LEU A 218 -7.96 3.30 0.19
CA LEU A 218 -7.70 4.56 -0.52
C LEU A 218 -7.78 4.38 -2.05
N LEU A 219 -7.37 3.22 -2.58
CA LEU A 219 -7.46 2.89 -4.01
C LEU A 219 -8.91 2.69 -4.48
N ARG A 220 -9.87 2.47 -3.58
CA ARG A 220 -11.30 2.41 -3.93
C ARG A 220 -11.88 3.80 -4.16
N ALA A 221 -11.44 4.78 -3.36
CA ALA A 221 -11.92 6.14 -3.45
C ALA A 221 -11.23 6.93 -4.58
N PHE A 222 -9.98 6.59 -4.87
CA PHE A 222 -9.15 7.38 -5.78
C PHE A 222 -8.37 6.51 -6.78
N ARG A 223 -8.13 7.07 -7.96
CA ARG A 223 -6.95 6.76 -8.74
C ARG A 223 -5.78 7.45 -8.02
N VAL A 224 -4.80 6.65 -7.62
CA VAL A 224 -3.68 7.10 -6.80
C VAL A 224 -2.42 7.19 -7.64
N THR A 225 -1.73 8.33 -7.57
CA THR A 225 -0.38 8.49 -8.13
C THR A 225 0.64 8.66 -7.01
N LEU A 226 1.55 7.71 -6.89
CA LEU A 226 2.69 7.72 -5.97
C LEU A 226 3.91 8.24 -6.74
N ASP A 227 4.15 9.53 -6.74
CA ASP A 227 5.34 10.13 -7.37
C ASP A 227 6.46 10.23 -6.32
N PHE A 228 7.15 9.09 -6.10
CA PHE A 228 8.24 9.02 -5.13
C PHE A 228 9.41 9.95 -5.48
N PRO A 229 9.90 10.02 -6.75
CA PRO A 229 10.93 10.97 -7.12
C PRO A 229 10.51 12.43 -6.88
N GLY A 230 9.25 12.77 -7.18
CA GLY A 230 8.68 14.12 -6.97
C GLY A 230 8.21 14.35 -5.52
N ARG A 231 8.23 13.34 -4.65
CA ARG A 231 7.78 13.40 -3.25
C ARG A 231 6.36 13.92 -3.11
N ARG A 232 5.44 13.40 -3.91
CA ARG A 232 4.05 13.82 -3.88
C ARG A 232 3.10 12.65 -4.14
N LEU A 233 1.95 12.71 -3.47
CA LEU A 233 0.83 11.80 -3.60
C LEU A 233 -0.28 12.49 -4.38
N GLY A 234 -0.65 11.95 -5.53
CA GLY A 234 -1.78 12.44 -6.33
C GLY A 234 -3.03 11.62 -6.05
N LEU A 235 -4.12 12.31 -5.74
CA LEU A 235 -5.43 11.73 -5.50
C LEU A 235 -6.41 12.29 -6.53
N ARG A 236 -6.91 11.44 -7.41
CA ARG A 236 -7.98 11.76 -8.34
C ARG A 236 -9.21 10.93 -7.95
N PRO A 237 -10.33 11.55 -7.57
CA PRO A 237 -11.54 10.82 -7.24
C PRO A 237 -11.95 9.83 -8.34
N GLN A 238 -12.36 8.63 -7.96
CA GLN A 238 -12.99 7.68 -8.87
C GLN A 238 -14.36 8.25 -9.26
N GLU A 239 -14.73 8.13 -10.54
CA GLU A 239 -16.09 8.47 -10.95
C GLU A 239 -17.06 7.47 -10.33
N ALA A 240 -18.14 7.97 -9.73
CA ALA A 240 -19.20 7.12 -9.21
C ALA A 240 -19.77 6.26 -10.35
N SER A 241 -19.64 4.94 -10.22
CA SER A 241 -20.18 3.95 -11.18
C SER A 241 -21.69 3.85 -11.06
#